data_cb5934f94d8bbfb682c6b2a720f08388
#
_entry.id   cb5934f94d8bbfb682c6b2a720f08388
#
_cell.length_a   1.000
_cell.length_b   1.000
_cell.length_c   1.000
_cell.angle_alpha   90.00
_cell.angle_beta   90.00
_cell.angle_gamma   90.00
#
_symmetry.space_group_name_H-M   'P 1'
#
loop_
_entity.id
_entity.type
_entity.pdbx_description
1 polymer ?
#
loop_
_entity_poly.entity_id
_entity_poly.type
_entity_poly.pdbx_seq_one_letter_code
_entity_poly.pdbx_strand_id
1 'polypeptide(L)'
;MSKHARLQMGVMPAAAAFALLSILSFPAFAASNEGRFSLVLNGAAVKDNQTGLVWEQEPDREHDVWSRSNERCASKDVGGQKGWRGPSVEELKTLIDPAQRDPALPPGHPFSNIKSEIYWTSTPDPKDDIVAWQVSFFSGEPVTDQKSGTRRMWCVLEK
;
A
#
# COMPACT_ATOMS: atom_id res chain seq x y z
N MET A 1 19.10 -3.88 96.65
CA MET A 1 19.38 -2.75 95.76
C MET A 1 19.51 -3.36 94.37
N SER A 2 18.44 -3.40 93.62
CA SER A 2 18.39 -4.06 92.31
C SER A 2 18.10 -3.00 91.25
N LYS A 3 19.00 -2.83 90.29
CA LYS A 3 18.84 -1.92 89.17
C LYS A 3 18.30 -2.72 87.94
N HIS A 4 17.07 -2.46 87.61
CA HIS A 4 16.48 -3.00 86.37
C HIS A 4 16.95 -2.16 85.18
N ALA A 5 17.69 -2.80 84.28
CA ALA A 5 17.99 -2.23 82.95
C ALA A 5 16.83 -2.53 82.00
N ARG A 6 16.21 -1.48 81.48
CA ARG A 6 15.20 -1.60 80.42
C ARG A 6 15.89 -1.66 79.06
N LEU A 7 15.66 -2.76 78.36
CA LEU A 7 16.08 -2.93 77.00
C LEU A 7 15.07 -2.21 76.07
N GLN A 8 15.50 -1.16 75.36
CA GLN A 8 14.70 -0.52 74.35
C GLN A 8 14.91 -1.26 73.03
N MET A 9 13.88 -1.90 72.55
CA MET A 9 13.83 -2.44 71.17
C MET A 9 13.55 -1.31 70.15
N GLY A 10 14.57 -0.93 69.40
CA GLY A 10 14.43 0.00 68.27
C GLY A 10 13.72 -0.64 67.12
N VAL A 11 12.60 -0.05 66.73
CA VAL A 11 11.89 -0.43 65.53
C VAL A 11 12.58 0.23 64.34
N MET A 12 13.17 -0.57 63.42
CA MET A 12 13.69 -0.09 62.15
C MET A 12 12.54 0.11 61.19
N PRO A 13 12.43 1.26 60.46
CA PRO A 13 11.47 1.40 59.42
C PRO A 13 11.94 0.63 58.17
N ALA A 14 11.07 -0.23 57.63
CA ALA A 14 11.27 -0.90 56.36
C ALA A 14 11.25 0.14 55.20
N ALA A 15 12.41 0.36 54.59
CA ALA A 15 12.50 1.16 53.38
C ALA A 15 11.90 0.35 52.20
N ALA A 16 10.71 0.75 51.75
CA ALA A 16 10.10 0.22 50.53
C ALA A 16 10.86 0.79 49.31
N ALA A 17 11.68 -0.05 48.69
CA ALA A 17 12.30 0.28 47.42
C ALA A 17 11.26 0.18 46.29
N PHE A 18 10.75 1.34 45.85
CA PHE A 18 9.98 1.41 44.60
C PHE A 18 10.95 1.25 43.43
N ALA A 19 10.95 0.05 42.79
CA ALA A 19 11.60 -0.17 41.54
C ALA A 19 10.77 0.54 40.42
N LEU A 20 11.27 1.68 39.95
CA LEU A 20 10.75 2.35 38.75
C LEU A 20 11.05 1.48 37.52
N LEU A 21 10.04 0.74 37.06
CA LEU A 21 10.10 0.01 35.81
C LEU A 21 10.01 1.03 34.66
N SER A 22 11.15 1.47 34.14
CA SER A 22 11.22 2.32 32.97
C SER A 22 10.75 1.50 31.75
N ILE A 23 9.52 1.72 31.29
CA ILE A 23 9.01 1.16 30.04
C ILE A 23 9.72 1.91 28.92
N LEU A 24 10.74 1.28 28.34
CA LEU A 24 11.38 1.72 27.10
C LEU A 24 10.34 1.58 25.98
N SER A 25 9.61 2.66 25.70
CA SER A 25 8.78 2.76 24.50
C SER A 25 9.71 2.83 23.30
N PHE A 26 9.91 1.70 22.62
CA PHE A 26 10.52 1.71 21.30
C PHE A 26 9.54 2.41 20.36
N PRO A 27 9.97 3.44 19.60
CA PRO A 27 9.14 3.98 18.55
C PRO A 27 8.90 2.84 17.56
N ALA A 28 7.62 2.53 17.27
CA ALA A 28 7.28 1.68 16.16
C ALA A 28 7.85 2.34 14.90
N PHE A 29 8.89 1.74 14.31
CA PHE A 29 9.39 2.14 13.02
C PHE A 29 8.24 1.88 12.04
N ALA A 30 7.48 2.92 11.70
CA ALA A 30 6.65 2.88 10.52
C ALA A 30 7.60 2.58 9.36
N ALA A 31 7.37 1.47 8.65
CA ALA A 31 8.17 1.14 7.48
C ALA A 31 8.07 2.34 6.53
N SER A 32 9.13 3.12 6.43
CA SER A 32 9.20 4.23 5.50
C SER A 32 9.21 3.62 4.10
N ASN A 33 8.28 4.03 3.23
CA ASN A 33 8.31 3.69 1.81
C ASN A 33 9.43 4.43 1.06
N GLU A 34 10.37 5.03 1.79
CA GLU A 34 11.53 5.70 1.22
C GLU A 34 12.30 4.72 0.35
N GLY A 35 12.39 5.04 -0.93
CA GLY A 35 13.10 4.22 -1.91
C GLY A 35 12.27 3.12 -2.57
N ARG A 36 11.01 2.87 -2.16
CA ARG A 36 10.16 1.91 -2.88
C ARG A 36 9.87 2.38 -4.30
N PHE A 37 9.51 3.64 -4.47
CA PHE A 37 9.14 4.19 -5.76
C PHE A 37 10.17 5.18 -6.27
N SER A 38 10.49 5.13 -7.55
CA SER A 38 11.35 6.10 -8.22
C SER A 38 10.75 6.56 -9.55
N LEU A 39 10.83 7.87 -9.81
CA LEU A 39 10.43 8.42 -11.10
C LEU A 39 11.40 7.97 -12.19
N VAL A 40 10.85 7.53 -13.31
CA VAL A 40 11.59 7.11 -14.52
C VAL A 40 10.97 7.74 -15.76
N LEU A 41 11.57 7.55 -16.93
CA LEU A 41 11.07 8.10 -18.19
C LEU A 41 10.80 9.62 -18.10
N ASN A 42 11.75 10.39 -17.58
CA ASN A 42 11.64 11.84 -17.37
C ASN A 42 10.42 12.26 -16.53
N GLY A 43 10.02 11.41 -15.57
CA GLY A 43 8.89 11.66 -14.69
C GLY A 43 7.54 11.17 -15.23
N ALA A 44 7.48 10.61 -16.44
CA ALA A 44 6.25 10.10 -17.03
C ALA A 44 5.82 8.74 -16.46
N ALA A 45 6.72 8.05 -15.75
CA ALA A 45 6.48 6.75 -15.16
C ALA A 45 7.14 6.60 -13.78
N VAL A 46 6.69 5.61 -13.04
CA VAL A 46 7.17 5.25 -11.71
C VAL A 46 7.60 3.79 -11.70
N LYS A 47 8.85 3.54 -11.33
CA LYS A 47 9.33 2.20 -11.06
C LYS A 47 9.06 1.84 -9.59
N ASP A 48 8.39 0.73 -9.37
CA ASP A 48 8.33 0.07 -8.06
C ASP A 48 9.57 -0.81 -7.89
N ASN A 49 10.49 -0.40 -7.04
CA ASN A 49 11.77 -1.09 -6.80
C ASN A 49 11.59 -2.43 -6.05
N GLN A 50 10.44 -2.68 -5.42
CA GLN A 50 10.13 -3.96 -4.77
C GLN A 50 9.75 -5.03 -5.79
N THR A 51 8.94 -4.66 -6.79
CA THR A 51 8.44 -5.59 -7.81
C THR A 51 9.22 -5.51 -9.12
N GLY A 52 9.90 -4.37 -9.34
CA GLY A 52 10.56 -4.01 -10.58
C GLY A 52 9.59 -3.59 -11.69
N LEU A 53 8.29 -3.53 -11.43
CA LEU A 53 7.27 -3.06 -12.36
C LEU A 53 7.41 -1.55 -12.59
N VAL A 54 7.08 -1.12 -13.80
CA VAL A 54 7.05 0.30 -14.16
C VAL A 54 5.61 0.67 -14.50
N TRP A 55 5.07 1.61 -13.77
CA TRP A 55 3.69 2.09 -13.86
C TRP A 55 3.63 3.46 -14.51
N GLU A 56 2.54 3.79 -15.18
CA GLU A 56 2.29 5.18 -15.52
C GLU A 56 2.33 6.04 -14.25
N GLN A 57 2.91 7.24 -14.32
CA GLN A 57 2.90 8.17 -13.21
C GLN A 57 1.48 8.67 -12.90
N GLU A 58 0.63 8.75 -13.92
CA GLU A 58 -0.78 9.11 -13.84
C GLU A 58 -1.63 8.10 -14.61
N PRO A 59 -2.57 7.37 -13.96
CA PRO A 59 -3.47 6.44 -14.66
C PRO A 59 -4.43 7.20 -15.57
N ASP A 60 -4.97 6.49 -16.57
CA ASP A 60 -5.99 7.03 -17.46
C ASP A 60 -7.12 7.72 -16.70
N ARG A 61 -7.55 8.87 -17.22
CA ARG A 61 -8.70 9.61 -16.67
C ARG A 61 -10.02 9.09 -17.18
N GLU A 62 -10.00 8.36 -18.28
CA GLU A 62 -11.20 7.86 -18.94
C GLU A 62 -11.66 6.53 -18.36
N HIS A 63 -12.98 6.40 -18.25
CA HIS A 63 -13.63 5.14 -17.94
C HIS A 63 -14.03 4.48 -19.25
N ASP A 64 -13.69 3.22 -19.42
CA ASP A 64 -14.04 2.45 -20.63
C ASP A 64 -14.33 0.99 -20.27
N VAL A 65 -14.93 0.27 -21.21
CA VAL A 65 -15.14 -1.17 -21.09
C VAL A 65 -13.79 -1.91 -21.10
N TRP A 66 -13.78 -3.10 -20.52
CA TRP A 66 -12.57 -3.87 -20.27
C TRP A 66 -11.67 -4.04 -21.51
N SER A 67 -12.24 -4.42 -22.67
CA SER A 67 -11.46 -4.64 -23.89
C SER A 67 -10.76 -3.37 -24.37
N ARG A 68 -11.51 -2.24 -24.42
CA ARG A 68 -10.96 -0.96 -24.86
C ARG A 68 -9.90 -0.43 -23.90
N SER A 69 -10.07 -0.63 -22.59
CA SER A 69 -9.07 -0.25 -21.61
C SER A 69 -7.75 -0.99 -21.83
N ASN A 70 -7.80 -2.30 -22.13
CA ASN A 70 -6.61 -3.09 -22.48
C ASN A 70 -5.97 -2.64 -23.80
N GLU A 71 -6.77 -2.40 -24.84
CA GLU A 71 -6.29 -1.90 -26.15
C GLU A 71 -5.63 -0.52 -25.99
N ARG A 72 -6.21 0.35 -25.17
CA ARG A 72 -5.65 1.66 -24.87
C ARG A 72 -4.28 1.54 -24.22
N CYS A 73 -4.11 0.69 -23.22
CA CYS A 73 -2.79 0.44 -22.63
C CYS A 73 -1.80 -0.04 -23.70
N ALA A 74 -2.18 -1.02 -24.52
CA ALA A 74 -1.31 -1.58 -25.55
C ALA A 74 -0.89 -0.57 -26.64
N SER A 75 -1.70 0.47 -26.86
CA SER A 75 -1.41 1.53 -27.83
C SER A 75 -0.58 2.69 -27.28
N LYS A 76 -0.33 2.72 -25.98
CA LYS A 76 0.36 3.85 -25.34
C LYS A 76 1.82 3.99 -25.73
N ASP A 77 2.23 5.26 -25.77
CA ASP A 77 3.62 5.69 -25.78
C ASP A 77 3.78 6.69 -24.62
N VAL A 78 4.39 6.26 -23.52
CA VAL A 78 4.55 7.08 -22.32
C VAL A 78 6.05 7.36 -22.11
N GLY A 79 6.43 8.62 -22.16
CA GLY A 79 7.82 9.04 -22.06
C GLY A 79 8.71 8.50 -23.18
N GLY A 80 8.15 8.23 -24.38
CA GLY A 80 8.86 7.63 -25.51
C GLY A 80 9.01 6.10 -25.43
N GLN A 81 8.37 5.47 -24.45
CA GLN A 81 8.40 4.02 -24.23
C GLN A 81 7.08 3.37 -24.63
N LYS A 82 7.13 2.35 -25.47
CA LYS A 82 6.02 1.46 -25.86
C LYS A 82 6.10 0.13 -25.09
N GLY A 83 5.08 -0.72 -25.25
CA GLY A 83 5.01 -2.02 -24.60
C GLY A 83 4.21 -1.98 -23.29
N TRP A 84 3.33 -0.99 -23.18
CA TRP A 84 2.39 -0.89 -22.06
C TRP A 84 1.26 -1.90 -22.20
N ARG A 85 0.73 -2.36 -21.09
CA ARG A 85 -0.41 -3.28 -21.02
C ARG A 85 -1.24 -3.04 -19.76
N GLY A 86 -2.44 -3.62 -19.71
CA GLY A 86 -3.18 -3.72 -18.47
C GLY A 86 -2.41 -4.60 -17.46
N PRO A 87 -2.42 -4.26 -16.18
CA PRO A 87 -1.81 -5.08 -15.12
C PRO A 87 -2.65 -6.33 -14.87
N SER A 88 -2.03 -7.41 -14.43
CA SER A 88 -2.77 -8.50 -13.79
C SER A 88 -3.36 -8.05 -12.43
N VAL A 89 -4.32 -8.81 -11.90
CA VAL A 89 -4.89 -8.52 -10.58
C VAL A 89 -3.81 -8.57 -9.50
N GLU A 90 -2.89 -9.54 -9.58
CA GLU A 90 -1.80 -9.65 -8.61
C GLU A 90 -0.80 -8.50 -8.73
N GLU A 91 -0.49 -8.04 -9.95
CA GLU A 91 0.37 -6.88 -10.14
C GLU A 91 -0.27 -5.61 -9.57
N LEU A 92 -1.54 -5.34 -9.86
CA LEU A 92 -2.21 -4.13 -9.37
C LEU A 92 -2.35 -4.14 -7.84
N LYS A 93 -2.57 -5.30 -7.24
CA LYS A 93 -2.59 -5.48 -5.78
C LYS A 93 -1.25 -5.14 -5.11
N THR A 94 -0.13 -5.24 -5.82
CA THR A 94 1.17 -4.86 -5.23
C THR A 94 1.24 -3.39 -4.83
N LEU A 95 0.46 -2.53 -5.47
CA LEU A 95 0.38 -1.11 -5.12
C LEU A 95 -0.43 -0.84 -3.84
N ILE A 96 -1.25 -1.78 -3.40
CA ILE A 96 -2.13 -1.60 -2.24
C ILE A 96 -1.35 -1.62 -0.93
N ASP A 97 -1.61 -0.63 -0.10
CA ASP A 97 -1.22 -0.61 1.31
C ASP A 97 -2.46 -0.90 2.17
N PRO A 98 -2.55 -2.06 2.82
CA PRO A 98 -3.73 -2.44 3.60
C PRO A 98 -3.97 -1.55 4.82
N ALA A 99 -2.99 -0.75 5.23
CA ALA A 99 -3.13 0.23 6.31
C ALA A 99 -3.76 1.55 5.85
N GLN A 100 -3.87 1.76 4.53
CA GLN A 100 -4.40 2.98 3.93
C GLN A 100 -5.78 2.76 3.31
N ARG A 101 -6.53 3.85 3.21
CA ARG A 101 -7.85 3.92 2.54
C ARG A 101 -7.96 5.25 1.83
N ASP A 102 -8.72 5.30 0.76
CA ASP A 102 -9.17 6.52 0.07
C ASP A 102 -8.04 7.48 -0.34
N PRO A 103 -7.06 7.08 -1.11
CA PRO A 103 -6.81 5.79 -1.74
C PRO A 103 -5.99 4.82 -0.88
N ALA A 104 -6.13 3.52 -1.12
CA ALA A 104 -5.39 2.45 -0.46
C ALA A 104 -3.94 2.32 -1.01
N LEU A 105 -3.20 3.41 -1.01
CA LEU A 105 -1.81 3.51 -1.48
C LEU A 105 -0.86 3.88 -0.35
N PRO A 106 0.39 3.43 -0.41
CA PRO A 106 1.41 3.84 0.56
C PRO A 106 1.60 5.35 0.57
N PRO A 107 1.73 6.00 1.72
CA PRO A 107 1.99 7.44 1.80
C PRO A 107 3.34 7.79 1.14
N GLY A 108 3.43 8.99 0.57
CA GLY A 108 4.64 9.49 -0.09
C GLY A 108 4.92 8.88 -1.47
N HIS A 109 3.96 8.18 -2.07
CA HIS A 109 4.10 7.71 -3.45
C HIS A 109 4.18 8.87 -4.45
N PRO A 110 4.95 8.74 -5.56
CA PRO A 110 5.11 9.80 -6.55
C PRO A 110 4.03 9.81 -7.65
N PHE A 111 3.01 8.97 -7.54
CA PHE A 111 1.90 8.93 -8.49
C PHE A 111 1.01 10.15 -8.37
N SER A 112 0.39 10.59 -9.46
CA SER A 112 -0.52 11.72 -9.50
C SER A 112 -1.93 11.32 -9.95
N ASN A 113 -2.91 12.13 -9.59
CA ASN A 113 -4.32 12.01 -10.00
C ASN A 113 -4.94 10.62 -9.72
N ILE A 114 -4.46 9.93 -8.70
CA ILE A 114 -5.05 8.69 -8.26
C ILE A 114 -6.42 8.97 -7.64
N LYS A 115 -7.42 8.24 -8.08
CA LYS A 115 -8.78 8.31 -7.54
C LYS A 115 -9.08 7.07 -6.72
N SER A 116 -9.82 7.25 -5.65
CA SER A 116 -10.37 6.16 -4.84
C SER A 116 -11.53 5.48 -5.58
N GLU A 117 -11.23 4.89 -6.71
CA GLU A 117 -12.17 4.22 -7.59
C GLU A 117 -11.78 2.75 -7.75
N ILE A 118 -12.56 2.04 -8.52
CA ILE A 118 -12.26 0.67 -8.94
C ILE A 118 -11.56 0.72 -10.30
N TYR A 119 -10.44 0.02 -10.40
CA TYR A 119 -9.62 -0.05 -11.61
C TYR A 119 -9.66 -1.43 -12.23
N TRP A 120 -9.80 -1.51 -13.54
CA TRP A 120 -9.67 -2.74 -14.29
C TRP A 120 -8.28 -3.36 -14.14
N THR A 121 -8.26 -4.69 -14.18
CA THR A 121 -7.05 -5.47 -14.47
C THR A 121 -7.20 -6.18 -15.82
N SER A 122 -6.11 -6.70 -16.36
CA SER A 122 -6.16 -7.55 -17.58
C SER A 122 -6.59 -8.98 -17.29
N THR A 123 -6.79 -9.36 -16.04
CA THR A 123 -7.13 -10.73 -15.62
C THR A 123 -8.62 -11.00 -15.80
N PRO A 124 -9.02 -11.93 -16.71
CA PRO A 124 -10.41 -12.38 -16.80
C PRO A 124 -10.75 -13.28 -15.59
N ASP A 125 -12.03 -13.39 -15.26
CA ASP A 125 -12.47 -14.40 -14.31
C ASP A 125 -12.38 -15.78 -15.00
N PRO A 126 -11.72 -16.79 -14.37
CA PRO A 126 -11.58 -18.11 -14.98
C PRO A 126 -12.88 -18.93 -15.01
N LYS A 127 -13.92 -18.48 -14.31
CA LYS A 127 -15.23 -19.16 -14.22
C LYS A 127 -16.30 -18.54 -15.11
N ASP A 128 -16.09 -17.29 -15.53
CA ASP A 128 -17.06 -16.54 -16.30
C ASP A 128 -16.33 -15.64 -17.31
N ASP A 129 -16.48 -15.96 -18.60
CA ASP A 129 -15.79 -15.28 -19.70
C ASP A 129 -16.27 -13.85 -19.95
N ILE A 130 -17.44 -13.46 -19.45
CA ILE A 130 -17.94 -12.08 -19.51
C ILE A 130 -17.52 -11.22 -18.32
N VAL A 131 -16.81 -11.77 -17.35
CA VAL A 131 -16.37 -11.11 -16.11
C VAL A 131 -14.85 -10.93 -16.10
N ALA A 132 -14.37 -9.86 -15.44
CA ALA A 132 -12.96 -9.63 -15.20
C ALA A 132 -12.71 -9.12 -13.78
N TRP A 133 -11.47 -9.33 -13.31
CA TRP A 133 -11.00 -8.84 -12.03
C TRP A 133 -10.70 -7.34 -12.06
N GLN A 134 -10.95 -6.72 -10.95
CA GLN A 134 -10.72 -5.31 -10.66
C GLN A 134 -10.09 -5.16 -9.27
N VAL A 135 -9.52 -4.00 -8.98
CA VAL A 135 -9.05 -3.65 -7.63
C VAL A 135 -9.66 -2.32 -7.22
N SER A 136 -10.27 -2.30 -6.04
CA SER A 136 -10.80 -1.09 -5.43
C SER A 136 -9.70 -0.32 -4.72
N PHE A 137 -9.39 0.88 -5.18
CA PHE A 137 -8.45 1.77 -4.47
C PHE A 137 -9.10 2.51 -3.29
N PHE A 138 -10.41 2.39 -3.12
CA PHE A 138 -11.09 2.85 -1.91
C PHE A 138 -10.81 1.91 -0.73
N SER A 139 -10.93 0.59 -0.94
CA SER A 139 -10.81 -0.42 0.12
C SER A 139 -9.52 -1.25 0.08
N GLY A 140 -8.83 -1.28 -1.07
CA GLY A 140 -7.70 -2.16 -1.32
C GLY A 140 -8.09 -3.58 -1.74
N GLU A 141 -9.40 -3.89 -1.84
CA GLU A 141 -9.87 -5.25 -2.11
C GLU A 141 -10.01 -5.56 -3.60
N PRO A 142 -9.65 -6.77 -4.04
CA PRO A 142 -9.99 -7.25 -5.37
C PRO A 142 -11.48 -7.58 -5.45
N VAL A 143 -12.10 -7.24 -6.57
CA VAL A 143 -13.51 -7.52 -6.87
C VAL A 143 -13.66 -7.96 -8.32
N THR A 144 -14.81 -8.49 -8.70
CA THR A 144 -15.10 -8.87 -10.10
C THR A 144 -16.35 -8.12 -10.59
N ASP A 145 -16.42 -7.87 -11.90
CA ASP A 145 -17.57 -7.25 -12.53
C ASP A 145 -17.63 -7.63 -14.02
N GLN A 146 -18.78 -7.40 -14.65
CA GLN A 146 -18.94 -7.63 -16.07
C GLN A 146 -18.04 -6.73 -16.90
N LYS A 147 -17.38 -7.28 -17.90
CA LYS A 147 -16.48 -6.58 -18.84
C LYS A 147 -17.14 -5.42 -19.59
N SER A 148 -18.46 -5.39 -19.64
CA SER A 148 -19.27 -4.29 -20.20
C SER A 148 -19.36 -3.07 -19.29
N GLY A 149 -19.02 -3.19 -18.01
CA GLY A 149 -18.91 -2.06 -17.11
C GLY A 149 -17.78 -1.13 -17.54
N THR A 150 -17.83 0.13 -17.12
CA THR A 150 -16.81 1.13 -17.44
C THR A 150 -16.00 1.49 -16.20
N ARG A 151 -14.67 1.37 -16.29
CA ARG A 151 -13.71 1.69 -15.22
C ARG A 151 -12.47 2.30 -15.83
N ARG A 152 -11.64 2.89 -14.98
CA ARG A 152 -10.27 3.26 -15.34
C ARG A 152 -9.38 2.02 -15.43
N MET A 153 -8.27 2.14 -16.12
CA MET A 153 -7.18 1.18 -16.09
C MET A 153 -5.88 1.91 -15.84
N TRP A 154 -5.01 1.32 -15.04
CA TRP A 154 -3.68 1.85 -14.76
C TRP A 154 -2.66 0.99 -15.46
N CYS A 155 -2.04 1.49 -16.51
CA CYS A 155 -1.19 0.66 -17.33
C CYS A 155 0.18 0.43 -16.68
N VAL A 156 0.72 -0.76 -16.94
CA VAL A 156 2.05 -1.20 -16.53
C VAL A 156 2.88 -1.51 -17.75
N LEU A 157 4.18 -1.23 -17.70
CA LEU A 157 5.11 -1.55 -18.76
C LEU A 157 5.52 -3.02 -18.64
N GLU A 158 5.46 -3.74 -19.73
CA GLU A 158 6.01 -5.09 -19.83
C GLU A 158 7.54 -5.07 -19.70
N LYS A 159 8.10 -6.05 -18.97
CA LYS A 159 9.55 -6.18 -18.75
C LYS A 159 10.22 -6.89 -19.92
#